data_896e8f795713ea4bb89244b9a270d456
#
_entry.id   896e8f795713ea4bb89244b9a270d456
#
_cell.length_a   1.000
_cell.length_b   1.000
_cell.length_c   1.000
_cell.angle_alpha   90.00
_cell.angle_beta   90.00
_cell.angle_gamma   90.00
#
_symmetry.space_group_name_H-M   'P 1'
#
loop_
_entity.id
_entity.type
_entity.pdbx_description
1 polymer ?
#
loop_
_entity_poly.entity_id
_entity_poly.type
_entity_poly.pdbx_seq_one_letter_code
_entity_poly.pdbx_strand_id
1 'polypeptide(L)'
;MKKTLTALVAAMLMSAPALADNAKLKETIEAKMKEVLGPRADVTEVVSLGDGQIYEVVMIDGSLMHMTPDLNYLIYQNTLYKFSEGGLDNVSDLRKVTLRKKEMASIPDADTVVFPAKGDEKAVINVFTDIDCGYCQKLHREMDDINAKGITVRYLAYPRAGIFDQTGGHTESYSKVNYVWCQDQDDRAEAMTEIKSLQSELSGAYSRVRNASASGRESAMLAFDEKRGEMQSLVDTASCESPVAAQYNLGRAIGVGGTPAIVTSDGQLIPGYMEADKLAERLGI
;
A
#
# COMPACT_ATOMS: atom_id res chain seq x y z
N MET A 1 26.76 -63.02 48.45
CA MET A 1 27.39 -61.71 48.08
C MET A 1 26.38 -60.88 47.33
N LYS A 2 25.66 -60.02 48.03
CA LYS A 2 24.64 -59.10 47.46
C LYS A 2 25.32 -57.76 47.14
N LYS A 3 25.39 -57.36 45.87
CA LYS A 3 25.87 -56.04 45.49
C LYS A 3 24.64 -55.12 45.37
N THR A 4 24.53 -54.22 46.30
CA THR A 4 23.57 -53.11 46.28
C THR A 4 24.00 -52.07 45.28
N LEU A 5 23.19 -51.86 44.25
CA LEU A 5 23.40 -50.82 43.26
C LEU A 5 22.70 -49.55 43.81
N THR A 6 23.51 -48.57 44.23
CA THR A 6 23.03 -47.26 44.68
C THR A 6 22.82 -46.41 43.42
N ALA A 7 21.59 -46.18 43.03
CA ALA A 7 21.24 -45.26 41.98
C ALA A 7 21.36 -43.79 42.49
N LEU A 8 22.31 -43.04 41.95
CA LEU A 8 22.45 -41.61 42.18
C LEU A 8 21.39 -40.89 41.30
N VAL A 9 20.30 -40.47 41.90
CA VAL A 9 19.38 -39.54 41.29
C VAL A 9 20.01 -38.15 41.38
N ALA A 10 20.67 -37.70 40.32
CA ALA A 10 21.07 -36.32 40.16
C ALA A 10 19.82 -35.51 39.87
N ALA A 11 19.24 -34.89 40.87
CA ALA A 11 18.20 -33.86 40.69
C ALA A 11 18.88 -32.66 40.04
N MET A 12 18.59 -32.44 38.77
CA MET A 12 18.87 -31.16 38.10
C MET A 12 18.00 -30.08 38.75
N LEU A 13 18.57 -29.40 39.73
CA LEU A 13 18.10 -28.08 40.16
C LEU A 13 18.39 -27.08 39.03
N MET A 14 17.53 -27.01 38.03
CA MET A 14 17.56 -25.94 37.05
C MET A 14 17.06 -24.66 37.70
N SER A 15 17.98 -23.86 37.95
CA SER A 15 18.11 -22.40 38.18
C SER A 15 16.78 -21.60 38.20
N ALA A 16 16.29 -21.36 39.43
CA ALA A 16 15.25 -20.37 39.72
C ALA A 16 15.54 -18.92 39.23
N PRO A 17 16.78 -18.44 39.05
CA PRO A 17 17.04 -17.10 38.54
C PRO A 17 16.63 -16.89 37.07
N ALA A 18 16.78 -17.88 36.19
CA ALA A 18 16.44 -17.73 34.77
C ALA A 18 14.95 -17.59 34.51
N LEU A 19 14.08 -18.22 35.32
CA LEU A 19 12.63 -18.09 35.23
C LEU A 19 12.14 -16.73 35.74
N ALA A 20 12.76 -16.18 36.77
CA ALA A 20 12.41 -14.87 37.31
C ALA A 20 12.83 -13.73 36.34
N ASP A 21 13.99 -13.86 35.68
CA ASP A 21 14.47 -12.90 34.68
C ASP A 21 13.53 -12.89 33.43
N ASN A 22 13.09 -14.04 32.97
CA ASN A 22 12.16 -14.12 31.84
C ASN A 22 10.76 -13.54 32.16
N ALA A 23 10.25 -13.73 33.36
CA ALA A 23 8.99 -13.15 33.78
C ALA A 23 9.06 -11.62 33.82
N LYS A 24 10.12 -11.07 34.41
CA LYS A 24 10.34 -9.62 34.47
C LYS A 24 10.56 -9.00 33.08
N LEU A 25 11.28 -9.70 32.21
CA LEU A 25 11.48 -9.29 30.82
C LEU A 25 10.14 -9.22 30.07
N LYS A 26 9.31 -10.26 30.22
CA LYS A 26 7.97 -10.28 29.63
C LYS A 26 7.11 -9.11 30.10
N GLU A 27 7.06 -8.85 31.42
CA GLU A 27 6.33 -7.70 31.97
C GLU A 27 6.83 -6.37 31.41
N THR A 28 8.14 -6.22 31.28
CA THR A 28 8.75 -5.00 30.71
C THR A 28 8.36 -4.79 29.24
N ILE A 29 8.44 -5.85 28.45
CA ILE A 29 8.05 -5.82 27.03
C ILE A 29 6.57 -5.54 26.90
N GLU A 30 5.73 -6.22 27.68
CA GLU A 30 4.27 -6.03 27.65
C GLU A 30 3.88 -4.60 28.02
N ALA A 31 4.49 -4.02 29.05
CA ALA A 31 4.25 -2.63 29.42
C ALA A 31 4.59 -1.67 28.27
N LYS A 32 5.74 -1.88 27.63
CA LYS A 32 6.17 -1.08 26.49
C LYS A 32 5.26 -1.25 25.25
N MET A 33 4.77 -2.47 24.99
CA MET A 33 3.83 -2.71 23.91
C MET A 33 2.47 -2.05 24.18
N LYS A 34 2.00 -2.09 25.44
CA LYS A 34 0.74 -1.40 25.83
C LYS A 34 0.82 0.11 25.73
N GLU A 35 1.96 0.70 25.99
CA GLU A 35 2.20 2.13 25.83
C GLU A 35 1.99 2.59 24.39
N VAL A 36 2.45 1.84 23.40
CA VAL A 36 2.43 2.24 21.97
C VAL A 36 1.27 1.65 21.17
N LEU A 37 0.82 0.44 21.48
CA LEU A 37 -0.26 -0.26 20.76
C LEU A 37 -1.59 -0.21 21.49
N GLY A 38 -1.59 0.32 22.71
CA GLY A 38 -2.78 0.44 23.56
C GLY A 38 -2.99 -0.74 24.53
N PRO A 39 -3.96 -0.61 25.44
CA PRO A 39 -4.11 -1.48 26.61
C PRO A 39 -4.45 -2.95 26.29
N ARG A 40 -4.80 -3.26 25.04
CA ARG A 40 -5.11 -4.63 24.59
C ARG A 40 -3.90 -5.35 24.00
N ALA A 41 -2.71 -4.75 24.02
CA ALA A 41 -1.47 -5.36 23.52
C ALA A 41 -0.87 -6.32 24.56
N ASP A 42 -1.59 -7.42 24.83
CA ASP A 42 -1.14 -8.44 25.79
C ASP A 42 -0.13 -9.37 25.14
N VAL A 43 0.98 -9.62 25.87
CA VAL A 43 2.06 -10.53 25.47
C VAL A 43 1.81 -11.89 26.13
N THR A 44 1.74 -12.95 25.34
CA THR A 44 1.58 -14.33 25.87
C THR A 44 2.91 -14.96 26.22
N GLU A 45 3.93 -14.76 25.37
CA GLU A 45 5.24 -15.37 25.53
C GLU A 45 6.37 -14.45 25.04
N VAL A 46 7.55 -14.54 25.65
CA VAL A 46 8.79 -13.95 25.19
C VAL A 46 9.86 -15.04 25.16
N VAL A 47 10.44 -15.25 23.98
CA VAL A 47 11.50 -16.23 23.77
C VAL A 47 12.81 -15.51 23.46
N SER A 48 13.85 -15.83 24.20
CA SER A 48 15.19 -15.32 23.92
C SER A 48 15.86 -16.19 22.84
N LEU A 49 16.27 -15.56 21.76
CA LEU A 49 16.94 -16.21 20.63
C LEU A 49 18.41 -15.74 20.55
N GLY A 50 19.28 -16.64 20.07
CA GLY A 50 20.70 -16.34 19.85
C GLY A 50 21.42 -15.81 21.11
N ASP A 51 21.24 -16.50 22.25
CA ASP A 51 21.83 -16.10 23.54
C ASP A 51 21.48 -14.66 23.96
N GLY A 52 20.24 -14.24 23.74
CA GLY A 52 19.75 -12.91 24.10
C GLY A 52 20.02 -11.84 23.06
N GLN A 53 20.38 -12.20 21.83
CA GLN A 53 20.64 -11.24 20.75
C GLN A 53 19.36 -10.68 20.12
N ILE A 54 18.26 -11.39 20.25
CA ILE A 54 16.94 -10.94 19.82
C ILE A 54 15.86 -11.62 20.68
N TYR A 55 14.77 -10.92 20.93
CA TYR A 55 13.60 -11.48 21.60
C TYR A 55 12.49 -11.70 20.59
N GLU A 56 11.94 -12.90 20.56
CA GLU A 56 10.67 -13.18 19.89
C GLU A 56 9.52 -12.94 20.87
N VAL A 57 8.58 -12.10 20.48
CA VAL A 57 7.44 -11.68 21.29
C VAL A 57 6.17 -12.22 20.64
N VAL A 58 5.45 -13.07 21.37
CA VAL A 58 4.18 -13.64 20.94
C VAL A 58 3.05 -12.84 21.57
N MET A 59 2.18 -12.27 20.75
CA MET A 59 1.02 -11.50 21.19
C MET A 59 -0.19 -12.43 21.42
N ILE A 60 -1.19 -11.94 22.15
CA ILE A 60 -2.42 -12.72 22.45
C ILE A 60 -3.22 -13.12 21.20
N ASP A 61 -3.10 -12.37 20.11
CA ASP A 61 -3.73 -12.66 18.82
C ASP A 61 -2.92 -13.63 17.94
N GLY A 62 -1.79 -14.14 18.46
CA GLY A 62 -0.86 -15.02 17.75
C GLY A 62 0.14 -14.30 16.85
N SER A 63 0.14 -12.97 16.83
CA SER A 63 1.13 -12.20 16.07
C SER A 63 2.52 -12.42 16.66
N LEU A 64 3.51 -12.61 15.77
CA LEU A 64 4.93 -12.72 16.11
C LEU A 64 5.66 -11.43 15.77
N MET A 65 6.42 -10.93 16.73
CA MET A 65 7.26 -9.74 16.59
C MET A 65 8.66 -10.07 17.10
N HIS A 66 9.67 -9.34 16.65
CA HIS A 66 11.02 -9.48 17.16
C HIS A 66 11.52 -8.16 17.73
N MET A 67 12.15 -8.18 18.90
CA MET A 67 12.67 -6.97 19.55
C MET A 67 14.19 -7.10 19.79
N THR A 68 14.88 -5.97 19.68
CA THR A 68 16.31 -5.89 20.08
C THR A 68 16.47 -5.99 21.58
N PRO A 69 17.64 -6.45 22.10
CA PRO A 69 17.88 -6.63 23.55
C PRO A 69 17.76 -5.34 24.36
N ASP A 70 18.06 -4.20 23.74
CA ASP A 70 17.89 -2.86 24.34
C ASP A 70 16.45 -2.36 24.32
N LEU A 71 15.51 -3.16 23.76
CA LEU A 71 14.11 -2.85 23.59
C LEU A 71 13.83 -1.54 22.84
N ASN A 72 14.78 -1.07 22.01
CA ASN A 72 14.64 0.16 21.25
C ASN A 72 14.03 -0.04 19.86
N TYR A 73 14.13 -1.26 19.33
CA TYR A 73 13.62 -1.57 18.00
C TYR A 73 12.69 -2.79 18.02
N LEU A 74 11.69 -2.72 17.17
CA LEU A 74 10.70 -3.77 16.91
C LEU A 74 10.69 -4.11 15.42
N ILE A 75 10.76 -5.39 15.07
CA ILE A 75 10.57 -5.89 13.72
C ILE A 75 9.21 -6.59 13.66
N TYR A 76 8.34 -6.10 12.79
CA TYR A 76 7.03 -6.70 12.53
C TYR A 76 6.68 -6.62 11.06
N GLN A 77 6.24 -7.72 10.46
CA GLN A 77 5.87 -7.81 9.04
C GLN A 77 6.90 -7.17 8.09
N ASN A 78 8.17 -7.54 8.22
CA ASN A 78 9.30 -7.03 7.43
C ASN A 78 9.57 -5.52 7.58
N THR A 79 9.04 -4.89 8.62
CA THR A 79 9.22 -3.48 8.91
C THR A 79 9.94 -3.30 10.23
N LEU A 80 11.00 -2.48 10.21
CA LEU A 80 11.73 -2.08 11.42
C LEU A 80 11.09 -0.80 11.96
N TYR A 81 10.68 -0.88 13.21
CA TYR A 81 10.18 0.25 13.99
C TYR A 81 11.16 0.61 15.09
N LYS A 82 11.24 1.88 15.45
CA LYS A 82 11.95 2.39 16.62
C LYS A 82 10.93 2.93 17.62
N PHE A 83 11.06 2.57 18.87
CA PHE A 83 10.30 3.19 19.95
C PHE A 83 10.77 4.63 20.18
N SER A 84 9.84 5.58 20.21
CA SER A 84 10.07 7.00 20.42
C SER A 84 9.04 7.56 21.40
N GLU A 85 9.22 8.81 21.85
CA GLU A 85 8.27 9.49 22.76
C GLU A 85 6.85 9.62 22.16
N GLY A 86 6.72 9.59 20.82
CA GLY A 86 5.45 9.66 20.09
C GLY A 86 4.86 8.32 19.71
N GLY A 87 5.51 7.18 20.04
CA GLY A 87 5.06 5.84 19.68
C GLY A 87 6.09 5.03 18.90
N LEU A 88 5.69 4.47 17.76
CA LEU A 88 6.55 3.67 16.88
C LEU A 88 6.89 4.43 15.59
N ASP A 89 8.13 4.81 15.42
CA ASP A 89 8.66 5.36 14.18
C ASP A 89 8.98 4.23 13.19
N ASN A 90 8.39 4.27 12.01
CA ASN A 90 8.71 3.32 10.95
C ASN A 90 10.06 3.66 10.31
N VAL A 91 11.16 3.07 10.83
CA VAL A 91 12.52 3.31 10.34
C VAL A 91 12.71 2.82 8.90
N SER A 92 12.06 1.73 8.54
CA SER A 92 12.07 1.23 7.15
C SER A 92 11.44 2.22 6.18
N ASP A 93 10.41 2.94 6.62
CA ASP A 93 9.75 3.95 5.78
C ASP A 93 10.56 5.24 5.67
N LEU A 94 11.21 5.70 6.75
CA LEU A 94 12.13 6.85 6.71
C LEU A 94 13.20 6.72 5.62
N ARG A 95 13.71 5.50 5.44
CA ARG A 95 14.66 5.20 4.35
C ARG A 95 13.99 5.30 2.97
N LYS A 96 12.74 4.86 2.85
CA LYS A 96 11.97 4.95 1.61
C LYS A 96 11.55 6.37 1.28
N VAL A 97 11.33 7.24 2.27
CA VAL A 97 11.04 8.67 2.05
C VAL A 97 12.10 9.33 1.19
N THR A 98 13.38 9.15 1.55
CA THR A 98 14.50 9.71 0.76
C THR A 98 14.53 9.15 -0.66
N LEU A 99 14.29 7.84 -0.81
CA LEU A 99 14.22 7.21 -2.13
C LEU A 99 13.05 7.76 -2.94
N ARG A 100 11.84 7.82 -2.37
CA ARG A 100 10.64 8.36 -3.03
C ARG A 100 10.86 9.79 -3.50
N LYS A 101 11.40 10.65 -2.64
CA LYS A 101 11.71 12.04 -2.99
C LYS A 101 12.60 12.12 -4.22
N LYS A 102 13.69 11.34 -4.24
CA LYS A 102 14.63 11.29 -5.36
C LYS A 102 13.95 10.79 -6.65
N GLU A 103 13.25 9.67 -6.55
CA GLU A 103 12.60 9.04 -7.71
C GLU A 103 11.49 9.92 -8.29
N MET A 104 10.62 10.51 -7.45
CA MET A 104 9.56 11.41 -7.93
C MET A 104 10.12 12.65 -8.61
N ALA A 105 11.22 13.19 -8.13
CA ALA A 105 11.89 14.34 -8.76
C ALA A 105 12.57 14.00 -10.10
N SER A 106 12.88 12.72 -10.35
CA SER A 106 13.54 12.27 -11.58
C SER A 106 12.59 11.94 -12.72
N ILE A 107 11.28 11.78 -12.43
CA ILE A 107 10.27 11.43 -13.45
C ILE A 107 9.89 12.70 -14.21
N PRO A 108 10.14 12.77 -15.54
CA PRO A 108 9.72 13.92 -16.33
C PRO A 108 8.19 13.96 -16.45
N ASP A 109 7.62 15.15 -16.61
CA ASP A 109 6.18 15.33 -16.84
C ASP A 109 5.71 14.59 -18.10
N ALA A 110 6.58 14.49 -19.10
CA ALA A 110 6.32 13.73 -20.32
C ALA A 110 5.99 12.24 -20.08
N ASP A 111 6.40 11.68 -18.96
CA ASP A 111 6.11 10.29 -18.58
C ASP A 111 4.87 10.16 -17.68
N THR A 112 4.20 11.27 -17.33
CA THR A 112 3.05 11.30 -16.43
C THR A 112 1.79 11.82 -17.12
N VAL A 113 0.66 11.71 -16.45
CA VAL A 113 -0.56 12.42 -16.82
C VAL A 113 -0.74 13.57 -15.83
N VAL A 114 -0.61 14.80 -16.30
CA VAL A 114 -0.59 16.00 -15.44
C VAL A 114 -1.97 16.66 -15.43
N PHE A 115 -2.47 16.92 -14.23
CA PHE A 115 -3.62 17.79 -13.96
C PHE A 115 -3.12 18.99 -13.18
N PRO A 116 -2.93 20.15 -13.83
CA PRO A 116 -2.29 21.30 -13.22
C PRO A 116 -3.19 21.99 -12.18
N ALA A 117 -2.57 22.61 -11.19
CA ALA A 117 -3.23 23.48 -10.24
C ALA A 117 -4.02 24.59 -10.94
N LYS A 118 -5.14 25.01 -10.38
CA LYS A 118 -5.87 26.20 -10.80
C LYS A 118 -5.34 27.40 -10.00
N GLY A 119 -4.75 28.38 -10.70
CA GLY A 119 -4.09 29.52 -10.08
C GLY A 119 -2.66 29.22 -9.62
N ASP A 120 -2.25 29.78 -8.47
CA ASP A 120 -0.91 29.56 -7.94
C ASP A 120 -0.69 28.11 -7.50
N GLU A 121 0.34 27.45 -8.05
CA GLU A 121 0.74 26.12 -7.62
C GLU A 121 1.38 26.18 -6.23
N LYS A 122 0.74 25.53 -5.25
CA LYS A 122 1.20 25.44 -3.86
C LYS A 122 1.86 24.12 -3.54
N ALA A 123 1.43 23.03 -4.23
CA ALA A 123 1.97 21.69 -4.03
C ALA A 123 1.85 20.86 -5.30
N VAL A 124 2.76 19.90 -5.43
CA VAL A 124 2.72 18.83 -6.45
C VAL A 124 2.64 17.49 -5.73
N ILE A 125 1.72 16.65 -6.16
CA ILE A 125 1.61 15.27 -5.70
C ILE A 125 1.72 14.29 -6.87
N ASN A 126 2.35 13.14 -6.61
CA ASN A 126 2.41 12.04 -7.55
C ASN A 126 1.46 10.94 -7.09
N VAL A 127 0.55 10.51 -7.96
CA VAL A 127 -0.51 9.56 -7.60
C VAL A 127 -0.40 8.31 -8.45
N PHE A 128 -0.03 7.20 -7.84
CA PHE A 128 -0.11 5.89 -8.48
C PHE A 128 -1.57 5.48 -8.64
N THR A 129 -1.98 5.27 -9.87
CA THR A 129 -3.40 5.08 -10.23
C THR A 129 -3.63 3.84 -11.08
N ASP A 130 -4.84 3.31 -11.00
CA ASP A 130 -5.37 2.19 -11.78
C ASP A 130 -6.77 2.55 -12.28
N ILE A 131 -7.06 2.24 -13.53
CA ILE A 131 -8.38 2.53 -14.13
C ILE A 131 -9.50 1.71 -13.45
N ASP A 132 -9.22 0.46 -13.09
CA ASP A 132 -10.18 -0.45 -12.45
C ASP A 132 -10.43 -0.16 -10.97
N CYS A 133 -9.69 0.80 -10.38
CA CYS A 133 -9.78 1.12 -8.97
C CYS A 133 -10.89 2.12 -8.65
N GLY A 134 -11.92 1.71 -7.90
CA GLY A 134 -13.03 2.58 -7.51
C GLY A 134 -12.61 3.82 -6.70
N TYR A 135 -11.61 3.70 -5.80
CA TYR A 135 -11.07 4.85 -5.07
C TYR A 135 -10.21 5.76 -5.94
N CYS A 136 -9.57 5.24 -7.00
CA CYS A 136 -8.89 6.08 -7.99
C CYS A 136 -9.90 6.88 -8.81
N GLN A 137 -11.04 6.27 -9.15
CA GLN A 137 -12.13 6.97 -9.81
C GLN A 137 -12.73 8.04 -8.87
N LYS A 138 -12.84 7.74 -7.55
CA LYS A 138 -13.32 8.72 -6.57
C LYS A 138 -12.38 9.93 -6.47
N LEU A 139 -11.06 9.71 -6.35
CA LEU A 139 -10.06 10.78 -6.35
C LEU A 139 -10.13 11.61 -7.64
N HIS A 140 -10.29 10.94 -8.79
CA HIS A 140 -10.34 11.62 -10.09
C HIS A 140 -11.58 12.52 -10.22
N ARG A 141 -12.74 12.14 -9.66
CA ARG A 141 -13.94 13.00 -9.66
C ARG A 141 -13.77 14.28 -8.83
N GLU A 142 -12.82 14.30 -7.91
CA GLU A 142 -12.47 15.47 -7.10
C GLU A 142 -11.29 16.27 -7.68
N MET A 143 -10.85 15.97 -8.90
CA MET A 143 -9.68 16.60 -9.51
C MET A 143 -9.82 18.12 -9.58
N ASP A 144 -10.96 18.61 -9.95
CA ASP A 144 -11.26 20.05 -10.01
C ASP A 144 -11.13 20.73 -8.64
N ASP A 145 -11.59 20.08 -7.57
CA ASP A 145 -11.51 20.58 -6.20
C ASP A 145 -10.07 20.54 -5.70
N ILE A 146 -9.32 19.48 -6.02
CA ILE A 146 -7.90 19.34 -5.68
C ILE A 146 -7.10 20.45 -6.38
N ASN A 147 -7.29 20.63 -7.69
CA ASN A 147 -6.58 21.66 -8.46
C ASN A 147 -6.97 23.07 -8.01
N ALA A 148 -8.23 23.32 -7.60
CA ALA A 148 -8.67 24.62 -7.07
C ALA A 148 -7.96 25.02 -5.77
N LYS A 149 -7.39 24.04 -5.02
CA LYS A 149 -6.59 24.30 -3.81
C LYS A 149 -5.13 24.66 -4.13
N GLY A 150 -4.75 24.67 -5.41
CA GLY A 150 -3.38 24.91 -5.85
C GLY A 150 -2.52 23.64 -5.84
N ILE A 151 -3.13 22.47 -5.96
CA ILE A 151 -2.41 21.19 -6.01
C ILE A 151 -2.37 20.70 -7.46
N THR A 152 -1.16 20.53 -8.00
CA THR A 152 -0.93 19.81 -9.25
C THR A 152 -0.87 18.31 -8.97
N VAL A 153 -1.61 17.53 -9.75
CA VAL A 153 -1.62 16.07 -9.66
C VAL A 153 -0.92 15.47 -10.87
N ARG A 154 0.10 14.64 -10.62
CA ARG A 154 0.82 13.86 -11.62
C ARG A 154 0.46 12.39 -11.44
N TYR A 155 -0.28 11.80 -12.36
CA TYR A 155 -0.59 10.38 -12.31
C TYR A 155 0.58 9.54 -12.82
N LEU A 156 0.83 8.43 -12.10
CA LEU A 156 1.73 7.36 -12.47
C LEU A 156 0.93 6.05 -12.60
N ALA A 157 1.29 5.27 -13.60
CA ALA A 157 0.62 4.02 -13.91
C ALA A 157 0.90 2.94 -12.84
N TYR A 158 -0.16 2.32 -12.31
CA TYR A 158 -0.03 1.19 -11.40
C TYR A 158 -1.18 0.20 -11.59
N PRO A 159 -1.18 -0.59 -12.69
CA PRO A 159 -2.19 -1.62 -12.93
C PRO A 159 -2.11 -2.70 -11.85
N ARG A 160 -3.08 -2.77 -10.93
CA ARG A 160 -3.05 -3.66 -9.77
C ARG A 160 -3.07 -5.15 -10.12
N ALA A 161 -3.64 -5.50 -11.27
CA ALA A 161 -3.61 -6.87 -11.77
C ALA A 161 -2.20 -7.29 -12.27
N GLY A 162 -1.24 -6.36 -12.27
CA GLY A 162 0.09 -6.58 -12.83
C GLY A 162 0.16 -6.25 -14.32
N ILE A 163 1.35 -6.44 -14.89
CA ILE A 163 1.61 -6.18 -16.31
C ILE A 163 1.20 -7.36 -17.17
N PHE A 164 1.53 -8.57 -16.73
CA PHE A 164 1.27 -9.82 -17.44
C PHE A 164 0.32 -10.73 -16.66
N ASP A 165 -0.53 -11.43 -17.37
CA ASP A 165 -1.37 -12.48 -16.84
C ASP A 165 -0.64 -13.84 -16.78
N GLN A 166 -1.34 -14.91 -16.37
CA GLN A 166 -0.78 -16.25 -16.25
C GLN A 166 -0.40 -16.89 -17.60
N THR A 167 -0.92 -16.37 -18.71
CA THR A 167 -0.62 -16.85 -20.08
C THR A 167 0.56 -16.11 -20.71
N GLY A 168 1.06 -15.06 -20.05
CA GLY A 168 2.13 -14.19 -20.55
C GLY A 168 1.63 -13.04 -21.43
N GLY A 169 0.30 -12.89 -21.58
CA GLY A 169 -0.33 -11.73 -22.20
C GLY A 169 -0.42 -10.54 -21.23
N HIS A 170 -0.68 -9.34 -21.76
CA HIS A 170 -0.94 -8.19 -20.92
C HIS A 170 -2.30 -8.32 -20.21
N THR A 171 -2.35 -7.85 -18.96
CA THR A 171 -3.60 -7.80 -18.21
C THR A 171 -4.55 -6.73 -18.77
N GLU A 172 -5.85 -6.87 -18.58
CA GLU A 172 -6.81 -5.81 -18.94
C GLU A 172 -6.49 -4.49 -18.22
N SER A 173 -6.10 -4.54 -16.96
CA SER A 173 -5.70 -3.36 -16.18
C SER A 173 -4.50 -2.65 -16.81
N TYR A 174 -3.48 -3.41 -17.28
CA TYR A 174 -2.37 -2.85 -18.03
C TYR A 174 -2.83 -2.20 -19.33
N SER A 175 -3.65 -2.89 -20.14
CA SER A 175 -4.10 -2.38 -21.44
C SER A 175 -4.88 -1.07 -21.31
N LYS A 176 -5.77 -0.97 -20.31
CA LYS A 176 -6.51 0.26 -20.01
C LYS A 176 -5.60 1.43 -19.62
N VAL A 177 -4.63 1.16 -18.76
CA VAL A 177 -3.66 2.19 -18.36
C VAL A 177 -2.79 2.57 -19.56
N ASN A 178 -2.27 1.58 -20.30
CA ASN A 178 -1.41 1.80 -21.46
C ASN A 178 -2.07 2.66 -22.54
N TYR A 179 -3.38 2.52 -22.75
CA TYR A 179 -4.13 3.38 -23.67
C TYR A 179 -3.87 4.86 -23.41
N VAL A 180 -3.94 5.30 -22.13
CA VAL A 180 -3.74 6.70 -21.76
C VAL A 180 -2.30 7.15 -22.03
N TRP A 181 -1.31 6.33 -21.67
CA TRP A 181 0.10 6.68 -21.87
C TRP A 181 0.53 6.63 -23.33
N CYS A 182 -0.23 5.97 -24.20
CA CYS A 182 -0.01 5.98 -25.65
C CYS A 182 -0.62 7.20 -26.37
N GLN A 183 -1.37 8.04 -25.67
CA GLN A 183 -1.83 9.31 -26.25
C GLN A 183 -0.70 10.34 -26.26
N ASP A 184 -0.81 11.32 -27.14
CA ASP A 184 0.04 12.50 -27.10
C ASP A 184 -0.05 13.18 -25.73
N GLN A 185 1.03 13.79 -25.26
CA GLN A 185 1.11 14.30 -23.88
C GLN A 185 -0.03 15.26 -23.54
N ASP A 186 -0.42 16.13 -24.49
CA ASP A 186 -1.49 17.11 -24.29
C ASP A 186 -2.87 16.48 -24.18
N ASP A 187 -3.05 15.29 -24.75
CA ASP A 187 -4.34 14.58 -24.78
C ASP A 187 -4.52 13.58 -23.62
N ARG A 188 -3.45 13.27 -22.89
CA ARG A 188 -3.46 12.27 -21.80
C ARG A 188 -4.44 12.57 -20.69
N ALA A 189 -4.58 13.83 -20.30
CA ALA A 189 -5.50 14.24 -19.24
C ALA A 189 -6.96 14.00 -19.64
N GLU A 190 -7.31 14.30 -20.89
CA GLU A 190 -8.63 14.04 -21.46
C GLU A 190 -8.89 12.52 -21.57
N ALA A 191 -7.95 11.78 -22.15
CA ALA A 191 -8.03 10.31 -22.28
C ALA A 191 -8.14 9.61 -20.90
N MET A 192 -7.44 10.11 -19.86
CA MET A 192 -7.57 9.61 -18.49
C MET A 192 -8.97 9.83 -17.94
N THR A 193 -9.56 10.98 -18.21
CA THR A 193 -10.92 11.33 -17.77
C THR A 193 -11.95 10.47 -18.49
N GLU A 194 -11.81 10.32 -19.79
CA GLU A 194 -12.67 9.50 -20.64
C GLU A 194 -12.68 8.04 -20.18
N ILE A 195 -11.51 7.40 -20.11
CA ILE A 195 -11.45 5.97 -19.77
C ILE A 195 -11.90 5.67 -18.33
N LYS A 196 -11.66 6.59 -17.37
CA LYS A 196 -12.18 6.45 -16.00
C LYS A 196 -13.71 6.60 -15.95
N SER A 197 -14.28 7.48 -16.76
CA SER A 197 -15.74 7.62 -16.91
C SER A 197 -16.33 6.34 -17.49
N LEU A 198 -15.79 5.86 -18.60
CA LEU A 198 -16.24 4.62 -19.23
C LEU A 198 -16.11 3.41 -18.30
N GLN A 199 -15.03 3.31 -17.54
CA GLN A 199 -14.88 2.26 -16.54
C GLN A 199 -15.93 2.34 -15.43
N SER A 200 -16.30 3.55 -15.01
CA SER A 200 -17.39 3.75 -14.03
C SER A 200 -18.73 3.30 -14.59
N GLU A 201 -19.02 3.62 -15.85
CA GLU A 201 -20.24 3.19 -16.57
C GLU A 201 -20.28 1.67 -16.73
N LEU A 202 -19.15 1.05 -17.12
CA LEU A 202 -19.01 -0.40 -17.25
C LEU A 202 -19.26 -1.11 -15.91
N SER A 203 -18.69 -0.59 -14.83
CA SER A 203 -18.89 -1.09 -13.46
C SER A 203 -20.36 -0.97 -13.03
N GLY A 204 -21.01 0.13 -13.37
CA GLY A 204 -22.44 0.35 -13.15
C GLY A 204 -23.31 -0.61 -13.96
N ALA A 205 -22.98 -0.85 -15.23
CA ALA A 205 -23.67 -1.81 -16.09
C ALA A 205 -23.53 -3.24 -15.52
N TYR A 206 -22.34 -3.64 -15.12
CA TYR A 206 -22.12 -4.93 -14.46
C TYR A 206 -22.95 -5.09 -13.18
N SER A 207 -23.04 -4.05 -12.36
CA SER A 207 -23.88 -4.05 -11.16
C SER A 207 -25.36 -4.22 -11.48
N ARG A 208 -25.85 -3.64 -12.58
CA ARG A 208 -27.22 -3.84 -13.06
C ARG A 208 -27.46 -5.29 -13.47
N VAL A 209 -26.52 -5.92 -14.18
CA VAL A 209 -26.60 -7.35 -14.55
C VAL A 209 -26.74 -8.23 -13.31
N ARG A 210 -25.91 -7.98 -12.29
CA ARG A 210 -25.93 -8.76 -11.04
C ARG A 210 -27.24 -8.65 -10.27
N ASN A 211 -27.88 -7.49 -10.32
CA ASN A 211 -29.09 -7.19 -9.55
C ASN A 211 -30.37 -7.31 -10.38
N ALA A 212 -30.27 -7.69 -11.67
CA ALA A 212 -31.43 -7.79 -12.57
C ALA A 212 -32.35 -8.95 -12.22
N SER A 213 -33.65 -8.72 -12.31
CA SER A 213 -34.67 -9.78 -12.34
C SER A 213 -34.50 -10.68 -13.56
N ALA A 214 -35.16 -11.85 -13.57
CA ALA A 214 -35.12 -12.75 -14.70
C ALA A 214 -35.57 -12.06 -16.03
N SER A 215 -36.59 -11.22 -15.97
CA SER A 215 -37.11 -10.49 -17.13
C SER A 215 -36.23 -9.29 -17.58
N GLY A 216 -35.42 -8.72 -16.69
CA GLY A 216 -34.55 -7.57 -17.01
C GLY A 216 -33.10 -7.95 -17.34
N ARG A 217 -32.72 -9.21 -17.18
CA ARG A 217 -31.34 -9.66 -17.29
C ARG A 217 -30.76 -9.51 -18.70
N GLU A 218 -31.56 -9.86 -19.71
CA GLU A 218 -31.13 -9.76 -21.11
C GLU A 218 -30.78 -8.32 -21.49
N SER A 219 -31.67 -7.36 -21.18
CA SER A 219 -31.42 -5.94 -21.44
C SER A 219 -30.21 -5.41 -20.68
N ALA A 220 -30.02 -5.84 -19.42
CA ALA A 220 -28.86 -5.45 -18.64
C ALA A 220 -27.55 -6.01 -19.22
N MET A 221 -27.57 -7.26 -19.73
CA MET A 221 -26.40 -7.88 -20.38
C MET A 221 -26.03 -7.13 -21.67
N LEU A 222 -27.03 -6.79 -22.54
CA LEU A 222 -26.77 -6.03 -23.75
C LEU A 222 -26.08 -4.69 -23.44
N ALA A 223 -26.57 -3.95 -22.43
CA ALA A 223 -25.98 -2.68 -22.04
C ALA A 223 -24.56 -2.85 -21.45
N PHE A 224 -24.29 -3.96 -20.75
CA PHE A 224 -22.95 -4.29 -20.28
C PHE A 224 -22.01 -4.64 -21.43
N ASP A 225 -22.45 -5.47 -22.39
CA ASP A 225 -21.65 -5.88 -23.55
C ASP A 225 -21.33 -4.70 -24.46
N GLU A 226 -22.26 -3.74 -24.62
CA GLU A 226 -22.02 -2.49 -25.35
C GLU A 226 -20.85 -1.71 -24.68
N LYS A 227 -20.93 -1.45 -23.39
CA LYS A 227 -19.86 -0.72 -22.67
C LYS A 227 -18.53 -1.45 -22.65
N ARG A 228 -18.56 -2.77 -22.59
CA ARG A 228 -17.36 -3.60 -22.71
C ARG A 228 -16.74 -3.49 -24.10
N GLY A 229 -17.57 -3.48 -25.15
CA GLY A 229 -17.12 -3.26 -26.53
C GLY A 229 -16.52 -1.88 -26.75
N GLU A 230 -17.09 -0.81 -26.19
CA GLU A 230 -16.51 0.53 -26.21
C GLU A 230 -15.13 0.56 -25.55
N MET A 231 -15.00 -0.02 -24.34
CA MET A 231 -13.72 -0.13 -23.64
C MET A 231 -12.67 -0.88 -24.46
N GLN A 232 -13.05 -2.02 -25.03
CA GLN A 232 -12.14 -2.82 -25.86
C GLN A 232 -11.68 -2.04 -27.10
N SER A 233 -12.60 -1.33 -27.74
CA SER A 233 -12.29 -0.52 -28.93
C SER A 233 -11.29 0.60 -28.62
N LEU A 234 -11.36 1.22 -27.43
CA LEU A 234 -10.39 2.22 -27.00
C LEU A 234 -9.00 1.59 -26.77
N VAL A 235 -8.92 0.52 -25.97
CA VAL A 235 -7.63 -0.07 -25.59
C VAL A 235 -6.92 -0.72 -26.78
N ASP A 236 -7.66 -1.22 -27.78
CA ASP A 236 -7.08 -1.84 -28.99
C ASP A 236 -6.34 -0.83 -29.88
N THR A 237 -6.58 0.48 -29.70
CA THR A 237 -5.84 1.52 -30.43
C THR A 237 -4.42 1.76 -29.85
N ALA A 238 -4.14 1.27 -28.65
CA ALA A 238 -2.90 1.54 -27.94
C ALA A 238 -1.77 0.63 -28.43
N SER A 239 -0.87 1.17 -29.23
CA SER A 239 0.32 0.47 -29.73
C SER A 239 1.54 1.37 -29.64
N CYS A 240 2.15 1.44 -28.45
CA CYS A 240 3.37 2.24 -28.24
C CYS A 240 4.25 1.60 -27.16
N GLU A 241 5.51 2.01 -27.09
CA GLU A 241 6.35 1.80 -25.93
C GLU A 241 6.03 2.87 -24.87
N SER A 242 5.41 2.45 -23.77
CA SER A 242 5.02 3.36 -22.69
C SER A 242 5.84 3.12 -21.41
N PRO A 243 5.93 4.11 -20.51
CA PRO A 243 6.61 3.96 -19.23
C PRO A 243 5.82 3.16 -18.19
N VAL A 244 4.65 2.60 -18.53
CA VAL A 244 3.73 1.92 -17.60
C VAL A 244 4.43 0.82 -16.80
N ALA A 245 5.19 -0.05 -17.47
CA ALA A 245 5.91 -1.15 -16.81
C ALA A 245 6.99 -0.63 -15.83
N ALA A 246 7.73 0.40 -16.24
CA ALA A 246 8.73 1.04 -15.38
C ALA A 246 8.09 1.69 -14.15
N GLN A 247 6.99 2.42 -14.33
CA GLN A 247 6.25 3.07 -13.23
C GLN A 247 5.63 2.06 -12.26
N TYR A 248 5.07 0.96 -12.76
CA TYR A 248 4.57 -0.13 -11.94
C TYR A 248 5.68 -0.73 -11.06
N ASN A 249 6.83 -1.05 -11.67
CA ASN A 249 7.97 -1.61 -10.94
C ASN A 249 8.54 -0.61 -9.92
N LEU A 250 8.63 0.66 -10.30
CA LEU A 250 9.03 1.73 -9.38
C LEU A 250 8.08 1.82 -8.18
N GLY A 251 6.76 1.84 -8.41
CA GLY A 251 5.77 1.87 -7.33
C GLY A 251 5.99 0.74 -6.33
N ARG A 252 6.21 -0.49 -6.80
CA ARG A 252 6.54 -1.64 -5.94
C ARG A 252 7.82 -1.42 -5.14
N ALA A 253 8.88 -0.94 -5.79
CA ALA A 253 10.18 -0.72 -5.16
C ALA A 253 10.12 0.32 -4.03
N ILE A 254 9.31 1.38 -4.20
CA ILE A 254 9.15 2.46 -3.22
C ILE A 254 8.06 2.20 -2.18
N GLY A 255 7.38 1.04 -2.23
CA GLY A 255 6.45 0.59 -1.21
C GLY A 255 4.97 0.92 -1.47
N VAL A 256 4.59 1.16 -2.72
CA VAL A 256 3.17 1.25 -3.12
C VAL A 256 2.56 -0.14 -3.01
N GLY A 257 1.63 -0.32 -2.07
CA GLY A 257 0.93 -1.58 -1.82
C GLY A 257 -0.49 -1.65 -2.42
N GLY A 258 -0.97 -0.56 -3.02
CA GLY A 258 -2.30 -0.45 -3.61
C GLY A 258 -2.56 0.92 -4.19
N THR A 259 -3.75 1.12 -4.76
CA THR A 259 -4.13 2.39 -5.41
C THR A 259 -5.44 2.94 -4.84
N PRO A 260 -5.61 4.28 -4.87
CA PRO A 260 -4.57 5.25 -5.18
C PRO A 260 -3.49 5.24 -4.10
N ALA A 261 -2.26 5.61 -4.46
CA ALA A 261 -1.19 5.88 -3.50
C ALA A 261 -0.59 7.25 -3.86
N ILE A 262 -0.61 8.17 -2.92
CA ILE A 262 -0.15 9.54 -3.11
C ILE A 262 1.27 9.65 -2.55
N VAL A 263 2.21 10.12 -3.36
CA VAL A 263 3.57 10.44 -2.93
C VAL A 263 3.75 11.95 -3.04
N THR A 264 4.03 12.59 -1.92
CA THR A 264 4.27 14.03 -1.84
C THR A 264 5.67 14.39 -2.33
N SER A 265 5.92 15.67 -2.61
CA SER A 265 7.22 16.16 -3.07
C SER A 265 8.36 15.94 -2.08
N ASP A 266 8.07 15.83 -0.79
CA ASP A 266 9.03 15.50 0.26
C ASP A 266 9.23 13.98 0.46
N GLY A 267 8.49 13.14 -0.30
CA GLY A 267 8.64 11.68 -0.31
C GLY A 267 7.75 10.92 0.68
N GLN A 268 6.81 11.60 1.35
CA GLN A 268 5.82 10.90 2.18
C GLN A 268 4.87 10.08 1.31
N LEU A 269 4.53 8.89 1.77
CA LEU A 269 3.54 8.01 1.14
C LEU A 269 2.23 8.07 1.92
N ILE A 270 1.17 8.50 1.26
CA ILE A 270 -0.19 8.48 1.78
C ILE A 270 -0.92 7.34 1.07
N PRO A 271 -1.18 6.22 1.74
CA PRO A 271 -1.87 5.10 1.13
C PRO A 271 -3.36 5.36 1.05
N GLY A 272 -3.94 5.05 -0.10
CA GLY A 272 -5.38 5.18 -0.33
C GLY A 272 -5.83 6.58 -0.74
N TYR A 273 -7.15 6.72 -0.83
CA TYR A 273 -7.83 7.95 -1.17
C TYR A 273 -7.88 8.90 0.02
N MET A 274 -7.72 10.19 -0.26
CA MET A 274 -7.92 11.30 0.69
C MET A 274 -8.76 12.38 0.01
N GLU A 275 -9.75 12.91 0.71
CA GLU A 275 -10.59 14.02 0.24
C GLU A 275 -9.78 15.30 0.04
N ALA A 276 -10.18 16.14 -0.92
CA ALA A 276 -9.44 17.34 -1.30
C ALA A 276 -9.10 18.27 -0.11
N ASP A 277 -10.04 18.49 0.83
CA ASP A 277 -9.81 19.34 2.01
C ASP A 277 -8.77 18.75 2.94
N LYS A 278 -8.89 17.46 3.24
CA LYS A 278 -7.93 16.74 4.10
C LYS A 278 -6.55 16.63 3.45
N LEU A 279 -6.52 16.51 2.13
CA LEU A 279 -5.26 16.48 1.38
C LEU A 279 -4.55 17.84 1.48
N ALA A 280 -5.26 18.95 1.30
CA ALA A 280 -4.71 20.30 1.47
C ALA A 280 -4.19 20.52 2.90
N GLU A 281 -4.97 20.15 3.93
CA GLU A 281 -4.55 20.17 5.33
C GLU A 281 -3.27 19.34 5.56
N ARG A 282 -3.23 18.12 5.00
CA ARG A 282 -2.08 17.23 5.11
C ARG A 282 -0.82 17.79 4.46
N LEU A 283 -0.97 18.59 3.39
CA LEU A 283 0.12 19.26 2.67
C LEU A 283 0.48 20.61 3.31
N GLY A 284 -0.28 21.09 4.29
CA GLY A 284 -0.04 22.36 4.98
C GLY A 284 -0.42 23.61 4.17
N ILE A 285 -1.43 23.49 3.30
CA ILE A 285 -1.89 24.56 2.40
C ILE A 285 -3.39 24.84 2.53
#